data_01752aa53d3c4c0f08b6c0389a10feef
#
_entry.id   01752aa53d3c4c0f08b6c0389a10feef
#
_cell.length_a   1.000
_cell.length_b   1.000
_cell.length_c   1.000
_cell.angle_alpha   90.00
_cell.angle_beta   90.00
_cell.angle_gamma   90.00
#
_symmetry.space_group_name_H-M   'P 1'
#
loop_
_entity.id
_entity.type
_entity.pdbx_description
1 polymer ?
#
loop_
_entity_poly.entity_id
_entity_poly.type
_entity_poly.pdbx_seq_one_letter_code
_entity_poly.pdbx_strand_id
1 'polypeptide(L)'
;VELILSQHDCHCATCVRSRNCNLQQISNDLGILEVPFTEEVPETPWDHSFPLIRDSRKCIKCMRCVQICDKVQAMHVWDVQNTGSRTTVDVADNKTIDCSDCTLCGQCITHCPTGALRERDDTYKAFEALADPEKVTVVQVAPAVRTAWGEELGLNAEEASEGKMVAALKRIGFDYVFDTNFAADLTIMEEGNELLDRLDNSRKYAWPMFT
;
A
#
# COMPACT_ATOMS: atom_id res chain seq x y z
N VAL A 1 22.90 13.40 -8.43
CA VAL A 1 21.57 13.12 -9.00
C VAL A 1 21.69 12.29 -10.27
N GLU A 2 22.53 12.66 -11.24
CA GLU A 2 22.73 11.95 -12.52
C GLU A 2 23.05 10.45 -12.33
N LEU A 3 23.93 10.08 -11.38
CA LEU A 3 24.20 8.68 -11.02
C LEU A 3 22.97 7.93 -10.49
N ILE A 4 22.06 8.63 -9.82
CA ILE A 4 20.80 8.04 -9.37
C ILE A 4 19.88 7.83 -10.57
N LEU A 5 19.82 8.80 -11.48
CA LEU A 5 19.01 8.72 -12.69
C LEU A 5 19.47 7.61 -13.63
N SER A 6 20.78 7.34 -13.72
CA SER A 6 21.30 6.24 -14.55
C SER A 6 20.91 4.85 -14.07
N GLN A 7 20.43 4.73 -12.82
CA GLN A 7 19.92 3.48 -12.24
C GLN A 7 18.42 3.53 -11.95
N HIS A 8 17.71 4.49 -12.54
CA HIS A 8 16.29 4.73 -12.29
C HIS A 8 15.48 4.64 -13.58
N ASP A 9 14.38 3.90 -13.53
CA ASP A 9 13.43 3.86 -14.65
C ASP A 9 12.68 5.20 -14.73
N CYS A 10 13.13 6.05 -15.66
CA CYS A 10 12.67 7.44 -15.82
C CYS A 10 11.35 7.58 -16.62
N HIS A 11 10.50 6.55 -16.68
CA HIS A 11 9.18 6.64 -17.32
C HIS A 11 8.19 7.46 -16.48
N CYS A 12 8.49 8.74 -16.26
CA CYS A 12 7.77 9.63 -15.37
C CYS A 12 6.30 9.84 -15.76
N ALA A 13 5.96 9.82 -17.05
CA ALA A 13 4.61 10.08 -17.54
C ALA A 13 3.60 9.03 -17.06
N THR A 14 4.02 7.78 -16.86
CA THR A 14 3.20 6.66 -16.41
C THR A 14 3.46 6.26 -14.96
N CYS A 15 4.31 7.01 -14.26
CA CYS A 15 4.69 6.71 -12.89
C CYS A 15 3.60 7.13 -11.91
N VAL A 16 3.32 6.30 -10.89
CA VAL A 16 2.40 6.60 -9.79
C VAL A 16 2.78 7.86 -8.99
N ARG A 17 4.04 8.27 -9.05
CA ARG A 17 4.56 9.50 -8.42
C ARG A 17 4.71 10.68 -9.40
N SER A 18 4.15 10.59 -10.59
CA SER A 18 4.16 11.72 -11.54
C SER A 18 3.66 12.99 -10.86
N ARG A 19 4.38 14.10 -11.00
CA ARG A 19 4.13 15.40 -10.35
C ARG A 19 4.31 15.44 -8.81
N ASN A 20 4.44 14.31 -8.13
CA ASN A 20 4.69 14.21 -6.68
C ASN A 20 5.92 13.34 -6.42
N CYS A 21 7.03 13.66 -7.08
CA CYS A 21 8.28 12.91 -7.00
C CYS A 21 9.44 13.87 -6.69
N ASN A 22 10.09 13.70 -5.55
CA ASN A 22 11.22 14.53 -5.15
C ASN A 22 12.40 14.40 -6.13
N LEU A 23 12.64 13.22 -6.70
CA LEU A 23 13.71 13.03 -7.68
C LEU A 23 13.44 13.83 -8.96
N GLN A 24 12.21 13.79 -9.47
CA GLN A 24 11.81 14.55 -10.65
C GLN A 24 11.95 16.05 -10.39
N GLN A 25 11.49 16.54 -9.25
CA GLN A 25 11.62 17.96 -8.88
C GLN A 25 13.08 18.38 -8.81
N ILE A 26 13.93 17.66 -8.08
CA ILE A 26 15.36 17.99 -7.95
C ILE A 26 16.07 17.95 -9.29
N SER A 27 15.74 17.00 -10.16
CA SER A 27 16.32 16.90 -11.51
C SER A 27 15.94 18.12 -12.36
N ASN A 28 14.69 18.57 -12.30
CA ASN A 28 14.22 19.77 -12.97
C ASN A 28 14.90 21.04 -12.44
N ASP A 29 14.99 21.16 -11.11
CA ASP A 29 15.60 22.33 -10.44
C ASP A 29 17.10 22.44 -10.79
N LEU A 30 17.77 21.32 -11.00
CA LEU A 30 19.17 21.26 -11.42
C LEU A 30 19.35 21.35 -12.96
N GLY A 31 18.28 21.42 -13.73
CA GLY A 31 18.32 21.49 -15.19
C GLY A 31 18.94 20.26 -15.87
N ILE A 32 18.80 19.06 -15.26
CA ILE A 32 19.37 17.84 -15.83
C ILE A 32 18.48 17.37 -16.99
N LEU A 33 18.98 17.52 -18.22
CA LEU A 33 18.29 17.11 -19.44
C LEU A 33 18.83 15.77 -19.98
N GLU A 34 20.08 15.47 -19.70
CA GLU A 34 20.76 14.26 -20.17
C GLU A 34 21.54 13.62 -19.01
N VAL A 35 21.66 12.31 -19.03
CA VAL A 35 22.45 11.55 -18.06
C VAL A 35 23.71 11.06 -18.74
N PRO A 36 24.93 11.51 -18.31
CA PRO A 36 26.18 11.19 -18.98
C PRO A 36 26.70 9.77 -18.70
N PHE A 37 25.96 8.98 -17.93
CA PHE A 37 26.32 7.63 -17.52
C PHE A 37 25.52 6.59 -18.28
N THR A 38 26.12 5.40 -18.50
CA THR A 38 25.38 4.26 -19.04
C THR A 38 24.22 3.90 -18.10
N GLU A 39 23.03 3.77 -18.67
CA GLU A 39 21.86 3.34 -17.92
C GLU A 39 21.97 1.85 -17.57
N GLU A 40 21.94 1.56 -16.29
CA GLU A 40 21.89 0.20 -15.72
C GLU A 40 20.76 0.14 -14.69
N VAL A 41 19.55 -0.12 -15.17
CA VAL A 41 18.37 -0.18 -14.31
C VAL A 41 18.26 -1.59 -13.70
N PRO A 42 18.48 -1.74 -12.40
CA PRO A 42 18.40 -3.06 -11.75
C PRO A 42 16.96 -3.54 -11.66
N GLU A 43 16.72 -4.77 -12.04
CA GLU A 43 15.44 -5.42 -11.91
C GLU A 43 15.57 -6.64 -11.00
N THR A 44 14.68 -6.74 -10.00
CA THR A 44 14.56 -7.92 -9.14
C THR A 44 13.14 -8.45 -9.22
N PRO A 45 12.95 -9.78 -9.24
CA PRO A 45 11.63 -10.39 -9.25
C PRO A 45 10.79 -9.93 -8.05
N TRP A 46 9.49 -9.78 -8.27
CA TRP A 46 8.53 -9.46 -7.22
C TRP A 46 7.23 -10.24 -7.41
N ASP A 47 6.62 -10.67 -6.30
CA ASP A 47 5.31 -11.31 -6.34
C ASP A 47 4.21 -10.25 -6.46
N HIS A 48 3.63 -10.13 -7.66
CA HIS A 48 2.54 -9.22 -7.95
C HIS A 48 1.18 -9.66 -7.37
N SER A 49 1.09 -10.85 -6.78
CA SER A 49 -0.11 -11.29 -6.06
C SER A 49 -0.20 -10.68 -4.66
N PHE A 50 0.93 -10.28 -4.08
CA PHE A 50 0.98 -9.64 -2.77
C PHE A 50 0.40 -8.20 -2.81
N PRO A 51 -0.30 -7.73 -1.75
CA PRO A 51 -0.92 -6.40 -1.75
C PRO A 51 0.06 -5.22 -1.84
N LEU A 52 1.31 -5.40 -1.43
CA LEU A 52 2.39 -4.44 -1.56
C LEU A 52 3.21 -4.75 -2.80
N ILE A 53 3.36 -3.80 -3.69
CA ILE A 53 4.16 -3.91 -4.91
C ILE A 53 5.49 -3.17 -4.73
N ARG A 54 6.57 -3.83 -5.13
CA ARG A 54 7.91 -3.24 -5.21
C ARG A 54 8.41 -3.26 -6.65
N ASP A 55 8.81 -2.09 -7.14
CA ASP A 55 9.53 -1.91 -8.40
C ASP A 55 10.97 -1.47 -8.10
N SER A 56 11.92 -2.42 -8.20
CA SER A 56 13.33 -2.15 -7.93
C SER A 56 13.94 -1.13 -8.88
N ARG A 57 13.41 -1.00 -10.10
CA ARG A 57 13.87 -0.05 -11.14
C ARG A 57 13.62 1.40 -10.72
N LYS A 58 12.70 1.65 -9.79
CA LYS A 58 12.37 2.98 -9.27
C LYS A 58 13.05 3.28 -7.92
N CYS A 59 13.79 2.31 -7.37
CA CYS A 59 14.40 2.45 -6.06
C CYS A 59 15.71 3.27 -6.13
N ILE A 60 15.74 4.41 -5.45
CA ILE A 60 16.94 5.26 -5.31
C ILE A 60 17.80 4.90 -4.10
N LYS A 61 17.55 3.78 -3.45
CA LYS A 61 18.32 3.25 -2.31
C LYS A 61 18.44 4.23 -1.14
N CYS A 62 17.40 5.03 -0.90
CA CYS A 62 17.37 6.07 0.15
C CYS A 62 17.16 5.51 1.56
N MET A 63 16.89 4.21 1.72
CA MET A 63 16.72 3.49 2.98
C MET A 63 15.54 3.96 3.86
N ARG A 64 14.66 4.83 3.39
CA ARG A 64 13.52 5.32 4.19
C ARG A 64 12.56 4.20 4.58
N CYS A 65 12.30 3.24 3.68
CA CYS A 65 11.47 2.07 3.97
C CYS A 65 12.10 1.17 5.02
N VAL A 66 13.43 0.96 4.98
CA VAL A 66 14.18 0.22 6.01
C VAL A 66 14.02 0.93 7.36
N GLN A 67 14.29 2.23 7.41
CA GLN A 67 14.25 2.99 8.66
C GLN A 67 12.85 3.01 9.30
N ILE A 68 11.81 3.26 8.53
CA ILE A 68 10.45 3.31 9.08
C ILE A 68 9.98 1.93 9.55
N CYS A 69 10.30 0.87 8.79
CA CYS A 69 9.92 -0.48 9.13
C CYS A 69 10.69 -1.02 10.34
N ASP A 70 11.99 -0.72 10.43
CA ASP A 70 12.88 -1.17 11.51
C ASP A 70 12.69 -0.36 12.81
N LYS A 71 12.77 0.98 12.72
CA LYS A 71 12.84 1.83 13.91
C LYS A 71 11.49 2.25 14.48
N VAL A 72 10.46 2.31 13.66
CA VAL A 72 9.13 2.77 14.09
C VAL A 72 8.15 1.61 14.18
N GLN A 73 8.08 0.75 13.16
CA GLN A 73 7.19 -0.39 13.14
C GLN A 73 7.76 -1.65 13.81
N ALA A 74 9.10 -1.71 14.01
CA ALA A 74 9.82 -2.83 14.60
C ALA A 74 9.58 -4.19 13.91
N MET A 75 9.31 -4.16 12.58
CA MET A 75 8.96 -5.35 11.80
C MET A 75 10.12 -5.94 11.00
N HIS A 76 11.20 -5.18 10.74
CA HIS A 76 12.41 -5.63 10.04
C HIS A 76 12.17 -6.29 8.66
N VAL A 77 11.14 -5.86 7.93
CA VAL A 77 10.79 -6.46 6.62
C VAL A 77 11.79 -6.09 5.53
N TRP A 78 12.33 -4.87 5.57
CA TRP A 78 13.23 -4.35 4.54
C TRP A 78 14.67 -4.29 5.03
N ASP A 79 15.60 -4.70 4.17
CA ASP A 79 17.04 -4.57 4.45
C ASP A 79 17.82 -4.24 3.18
N VAL A 80 19.08 -3.86 3.37
CA VAL A 80 20.04 -3.61 2.30
C VAL A 80 20.74 -4.91 1.94
N GLN A 81 20.64 -5.28 0.68
CA GLN A 81 21.29 -6.48 0.16
C GLN A 81 22.38 -6.12 -0.84
N ASN A 82 23.35 -7.02 -0.96
CA ASN A 82 24.51 -6.88 -1.83
C ASN A 82 25.40 -5.69 -1.48
N THR A 83 26.43 -5.46 -2.28
CA THR A 83 27.43 -4.40 -2.08
C THR A 83 27.82 -3.75 -3.40
N GLY A 84 28.36 -2.53 -3.32
CA GLY A 84 28.82 -1.76 -4.48
C GLY A 84 27.68 -1.40 -5.43
N SER A 85 27.89 -1.53 -6.72
CA SER A 85 26.89 -1.22 -7.75
C SER A 85 25.66 -2.11 -7.69
N ARG A 86 25.78 -3.31 -7.10
CA ARG A 86 24.68 -4.27 -6.93
C ARG A 86 23.84 -4.04 -5.68
N THR A 87 24.16 -3.04 -4.87
CA THR A 87 23.36 -2.71 -3.67
C THR A 87 21.91 -2.52 -4.05
N THR A 88 21.01 -3.19 -3.34
CA THR A 88 19.56 -3.03 -3.47
C THR A 88 18.91 -3.03 -2.09
N VAL A 89 17.70 -2.51 -2.01
CA VAL A 89 16.83 -2.65 -0.84
C VAL A 89 15.81 -3.72 -1.16
N ASP A 90 15.78 -4.78 -0.39
CA ASP A 90 14.86 -5.90 -0.60
C ASP A 90 14.35 -6.46 0.72
N VAL A 91 13.57 -7.54 0.66
CA VAL A 91 13.08 -8.23 1.87
C VAL A 91 14.26 -8.81 2.63
N ALA A 92 14.30 -8.58 3.93
CA ALA A 92 15.38 -9.05 4.81
C ALA A 92 15.59 -10.57 4.72
N ASP A 93 16.78 -11.04 5.02
CA ASP A 93 17.19 -12.45 5.00
C ASP A 93 17.00 -13.15 3.64
N ASN A 94 16.91 -12.43 2.54
CA ASN A 94 16.59 -12.96 1.19
C ASN A 94 15.28 -13.77 1.16
N LYS A 95 14.33 -13.44 2.01
CA LYS A 95 12.98 -14.01 2.00
C LYS A 95 12.13 -13.42 0.88
N THR A 96 11.06 -14.12 0.53
CA THR A 96 9.97 -13.53 -0.24
C THR A 96 9.06 -12.73 0.68
N ILE A 97 8.32 -11.77 0.14
CA ILE A 97 7.51 -10.86 0.95
C ILE A 97 6.39 -11.57 1.72
N ASP A 98 5.83 -12.63 1.16
CA ASP A 98 4.81 -13.49 1.77
C ASP A 98 5.34 -14.31 2.96
N CYS A 99 6.66 -14.57 2.98
CA CYS A 99 7.36 -15.24 4.09
C CYS A 99 7.91 -14.28 5.13
N SER A 100 7.66 -12.98 5.00
CA SER A 100 8.08 -11.97 5.96
C SER A 100 6.97 -11.67 6.98
N ASP A 101 7.34 -11.02 8.10
CA ASP A 101 6.38 -10.58 9.12
C ASP A 101 5.71 -9.24 8.75
N CYS A 102 5.45 -9.00 7.46
CA CYS A 102 4.83 -7.77 6.99
C CYS A 102 3.38 -7.64 7.47
N THR A 103 3.08 -6.61 8.25
CA THR A 103 1.74 -6.30 8.78
C THR A 103 0.86 -5.50 7.81
N LEU A 104 1.33 -5.25 6.59
CA LEU A 104 0.61 -4.46 5.58
C LEU A 104 0.24 -3.03 6.04
N CYS A 105 1.01 -2.44 6.95
CA CYS A 105 0.73 -1.12 7.52
C CYS A 105 0.88 0.05 6.53
N GLY A 106 1.50 -0.14 5.36
CA GLY A 106 1.66 0.86 4.30
C GLY A 106 2.70 1.96 4.56
N GLN A 107 3.34 2.00 5.74
CA GLN A 107 4.28 3.08 6.10
C GLN A 107 5.49 3.18 5.15
N CYS A 108 5.96 2.08 4.62
CA CYS A 108 7.03 2.06 3.62
C CYS A 108 6.61 2.72 2.30
N ILE A 109 5.32 2.63 1.92
CA ILE A 109 4.75 3.27 0.72
C ILE A 109 4.75 4.79 0.90
N THR A 110 4.22 5.28 2.02
CA THR A 110 4.10 6.74 2.28
C THR A 110 5.46 7.42 2.39
N HIS A 111 6.51 6.70 2.84
CA HIS A 111 7.87 7.23 2.95
C HIS A 111 8.72 7.04 1.69
N CYS A 112 8.23 6.29 0.68
CA CYS A 112 8.96 6.09 -0.57
C CYS A 112 8.89 7.35 -1.45
N PRO A 113 10.04 8.01 -1.77
CA PRO A 113 10.03 9.27 -2.49
C PRO A 113 9.83 9.12 -4.00
N THR A 114 9.96 7.91 -4.55
CA THR A 114 10.00 7.64 -5.99
C THR A 114 8.95 6.64 -6.49
N GLY A 115 8.09 6.15 -5.60
CA GLY A 115 7.08 5.15 -5.97
C GLY A 115 7.64 3.75 -6.28
N ALA A 116 8.84 3.44 -5.78
CA ALA A 116 9.38 2.08 -5.82
C ALA A 116 8.56 1.10 -4.97
N LEU A 117 7.86 1.61 -3.97
CA LEU A 117 6.89 0.88 -3.16
C LEU A 117 5.52 1.52 -3.35
N ARG A 118 4.53 0.69 -3.63
CA ARG A 118 3.15 1.12 -3.84
C ARG A 118 2.19 0.00 -3.47
N GLU A 119 0.96 0.33 -3.30
CA GLU A 119 -0.15 -0.61 -3.20
C GLU A 119 -0.38 -1.33 -4.55
N ARG A 120 -0.95 -2.54 -4.49
CA ARG A 120 -1.44 -3.21 -5.68
C ARG A 120 -2.73 -2.52 -6.13
N ASP A 121 -2.81 -2.20 -7.41
CA ASP A 121 -4.02 -1.64 -8.01
C ASP A 121 -4.97 -2.78 -8.42
N ASP A 122 -6.07 -2.91 -7.69
CA ASP A 122 -7.13 -3.88 -7.96
C ASP A 122 -8.37 -3.24 -8.61
N THR A 123 -8.32 -1.97 -9.02
CA THR A 123 -9.46 -1.25 -9.64
C THR A 123 -9.96 -1.97 -10.88
N TYR A 124 -9.07 -2.50 -11.71
CA TYR A 124 -9.45 -3.27 -12.89
C TYR A 124 -10.30 -4.50 -12.53
N LYS A 125 -9.92 -5.25 -11.51
CA LYS A 125 -10.68 -6.42 -11.03
C LYS A 125 -12.06 -6.02 -10.50
N ALA A 126 -12.15 -4.86 -9.84
CA ALA A 126 -13.42 -4.33 -9.38
C ALA A 126 -14.34 -4.00 -10.58
N PHE A 127 -13.82 -3.32 -11.60
CA PHE A 127 -14.61 -3.02 -12.81
C PHE A 127 -14.98 -4.27 -13.61
N GLU A 128 -14.14 -5.28 -13.67
CA GLU A 128 -14.51 -6.58 -14.27
C GLU A 128 -15.66 -7.24 -13.49
N ALA A 129 -15.61 -7.21 -12.16
CA ALA A 129 -16.68 -7.76 -11.34
C ALA A 129 -18.00 -6.99 -11.51
N LEU A 130 -17.93 -5.65 -11.58
CA LEU A 130 -19.10 -4.78 -11.83
C LEU A 130 -19.72 -4.98 -13.21
N ALA A 131 -18.91 -5.37 -14.20
CA ALA A 131 -19.39 -5.63 -15.56
C ALA A 131 -20.00 -7.03 -15.75
N ASP A 132 -19.82 -7.92 -14.79
CA ASP A 132 -20.30 -9.30 -14.85
C ASP A 132 -21.74 -9.40 -14.25
N PRO A 133 -22.78 -9.65 -15.06
CA PRO A 133 -24.15 -9.67 -14.58
C PRO A 133 -24.49 -10.86 -13.67
N GLU A 134 -23.63 -11.88 -13.64
CA GLU A 134 -23.81 -13.05 -12.77
C GLU A 134 -23.24 -12.83 -11.36
N LYS A 135 -22.53 -11.74 -11.13
CA LYS A 135 -21.92 -11.42 -9.83
C LYS A 135 -22.74 -10.41 -9.05
N VAL A 136 -22.89 -10.68 -7.78
CA VAL A 136 -23.36 -9.70 -6.79
C VAL A 136 -22.15 -9.00 -6.20
N THR A 137 -22.07 -7.70 -6.41
CA THR A 137 -20.92 -6.90 -5.97
C THR A 137 -21.19 -6.21 -4.65
N VAL A 138 -20.28 -6.42 -3.70
CA VAL A 138 -20.36 -5.85 -2.35
C VAL A 138 -19.12 -5.05 -2.08
N VAL A 139 -19.28 -3.84 -1.56
CA VAL A 139 -18.17 -2.99 -1.12
C VAL A 139 -18.34 -2.60 0.34
N GLN A 140 -17.24 -2.68 1.09
CA GLN A 140 -17.14 -2.18 2.45
C GLN A 140 -16.11 -1.05 2.48
N VAL A 141 -16.47 0.08 3.07
CA VAL A 141 -15.62 1.27 3.09
C VAL A 141 -14.85 1.34 4.40
N ALA A 142 -13.51 1.40 4.31
CA ALA A 142 -12.66 1.59 5.49
C ALA A 142 -12.88 2.97 6.12
N PRO A 143 -12.76 3.11 7.46
CA PRO A 143 -12.96 4.39 8.16
C PRO A 143 -12.07 5.52 7.64
N ALA A 144 -10.80 5.24 7.33
CA ALA A 144 -9.87 6.22 6.76
C ALA A 144 -10.32 6.72 5.38
N VAL A 145 -10.83 5.84 4.52
CA VAL A 145 -11.35 6.23 3.21
C VAL A 145 -12.60 7.09 3.37
N ARG A 146 -13.49 6.74 4.29
CA ARG A 146 -14.71 7.51 4.58
C ARG A 146 -14.41 8.96 4.96
N THR A 147 -13.31 9.22 5.66
CA THR A 147 -12.92 10.58 6.08
C THR A 147 -12.17 11.36 4.99
N ALA A 148 -11.47 10.69 4.09
CA ALA A 148 -10.54 11.32 3.15
C ALA A 148 -11.02 11.34 1.68
N TRP A 149 -12.08 10.60 1.32
CA TRP A 149 -12.49 10.40 -0.08
C TRP A 149 -12.79 11.71 -0.85
N GLY A 150 -13.15 12.75 -0.15
CA GLY A 150 -13.48 14.05 -0.77
C GLY A 150 -12.26 14.94 -1.04
N GLU A 151 -11.11 14.65 -0.43
CA GLU A 151 -9.93 15.54 -0.51
C GLU A 151 -9.41 15.67 -1.94
N GLU A 152 -9.23 14.58 -2.65
CA GLU A 152 -8.77 14.56 -4.05
C GLU A 152 -9.80 15.19 -5.02
N LEU A 153 -11.07 15.25 -4.61
CA LEU A 153 -12.15 15.89 -5.37
C LEU A 153 -12.32 17.37 -5.01
N GLY A 154 -11.52 17.89 -4.09
CA GLY A 154 -11.61 19.27 -3.61
C GLY A 154 -12.87 19.57 -2.81
N LEU A 155 -13.53 18.55 -2.25
CA LEU A 155 -14.72 18.69 -1.42
C LEU A 155 -14.31 19.00 0.02
N ASN A 156 -15.05 19.90 0.68
CA ASN A 156 -14.87 20.10 2.11
C ASN A 156 -15.56 18.98 2.93
N ALA A 157 -15.30 18.93 4.23
CA ALA A 157 -15.80 17.87 5.12
C ALA A 157 -17.35 17.79 5.18
N GLU A 158 -18.05 18.91 5.02
CA GLU A 158 -19.52 18.95 5.00
C GLU A 158 -20.06 18.40 3.67
N GLU A 159 -19.37 18.71 2.58
CA GLU A 159 -19.71 18.23 1.24
C GLU A 159 -19.40 16.76 1.05
N ALA A 160 -18.29 16.27 1.62
CA ALA A 160 -17.84 14.88 1.55
C ALA A 160 -18.58 13.97 2.56
N SER A 161 -19.91 14.11 2.63
CA SER A 161 -20.72 13.30 3.55
C SER A 161 -20.73 11.81 3.17
N GLU A 162 -20.94 10.97 4.19
CA GLU A 162 -21.05 9.52 4.04
C GLU A 162 -22.17 9.12 3.04
N GLY A 163 -23.33 9.78 3.12
CA GLY A 163 -24.44 9.52 2.21
C GLY A 163 -24.08 9.80 0.74
N LYS A 164 -23.28 10.83 0.45
CA LYS A 164 -22.80 11.09 -0.92
C LYS A 164 -21.81 10.01 -1.38
N MET A 165 -20.93 9.55 -0.50
CA MET A 165 -20.02 8.46 -0.80
C MET A 165 -20.78 7.16 -1.15
N VAL A 166 -21.75 6.79 -0.32
CA VAL A 166 -22.61 5.63 -0.58
C VAL A 166 -23.37 5.79 -1.92
N ALA A 167 -23.92 6.99 -2.18
CA ALA A 167 -24.59 7.27 -3.44
C ALA A 167 -23.64 7.17 -4.65
N ALA A 168 -22.40 7.62 -4.51
CA ALA A 168 -21.38 7.49 -5.55
C ALA A 168 -21.06 6.02 -5.86
N LEU A 169 -20.81 5.22 -4.82
CA LEU A 169 -20.53 3.78 -4.97
C LEU A 169 -21.70 3.02 -5.60
N LYS A 170 -22.94 3.34 -5.21
CA LYS A 170 -24.15 2.81 -5.87
C LYS A 170 -24.25 3.21 -7.34
N ARG A 171 -23.87 4.45 -7.69
CA ARG A 171 -23.84 4.91 -9.09
C ARG A 171 -22.75 4.26 -9.92
N ILE A 172 -21.62 3.88 -9.32
CA ILE A 172 -20.57 3.10 -9.97
C ILE A 172 -21.08 1.71 -10.35
N GLY A 173 -22.06 1.17 -9.60
CA GLY A 173 -22.72 -0.08 -9.92
C GLY A 173 -22.66 -1.15 -8.83
N PHE A 174 -22.13 -0.85 -7.64
CA PHE A 174 -22.13 -1.82 -6.54
C PHE A 174 -23.55 -2.14 -6.07
N ASP A 175 -23.87 -3.42 -5.93
CA ASP A 175 -25.17 -3.90 -5.46
C ASP A 175 -25.39 -3.57 -3.99
N TYR A 176 -24.35 -3.73 -3.16
CA TYR A 176 -24.39 -3.45 -1.73
C TYR A 176 -23.20 -2.62 -1.31
N VAL A 177 -23.46 -1.65 -0.43
CA VAL A 177 -22.45 -0.78 0.21
C VAL A 177 -22.61 -0.89 1.71
N PHE A 178 -21.59 -1.37 2.39
CA PHE A 178 -21.58 -1.53 3.84
C PHE A 178 -20.59 -0.60 4.52
N ASP A 179 -20.92 -0.20 5.72
CA ASP A 179 -20.04 0.56 6.61
C ASP A 179 -19.24 -0.37 7.52
N THR A 180 -17.97 -0.09 7.69
CA THR A 180 -17.07 -0.80 8.61
C THR A 180 -17.51 -0.65 10.07
N ASN A 181 -18.18 0.46 10.46
CA ASN A 181 -18.70 0.62 11.82
C ASN A 181 -19.72 -0.47 12.17
N PHE A 182 -20.61 -0.82 11.25
CA PHE A 182 -21.54 -1.94 11.45
C PHE A 182 -20.80 -3.26 11.63
N ALA A 183 -19.75 -3.50 10.82
CA ALA A 183 -18.94 -4.70 10.95
C ALA A 183 -18.17 -4.73 12.29
N ALA A 184 -17.70 -3.57 12.77
CA ALA A 184 -17.03 -3.44 14.06
C ALA A 184 -17.98 -3.74 15.23
N ASP A 185 -19.21 -3.26 15.19
CA ASP A 185 -20.23 -3.57 16.21
C ASP A 185 -20.54 -5.07 16.25
N LEU A 186 -20.66 -5.69 15.07
CA LEU A 186 -20.86 -7.13 14.96
C LEU A 186 -19.66 -7.92 15.51
N THR A 187 -18.44 -7.48 15.21
CA THR A 187 -17.20 -8.07 15.73
C THR A 187 -17.19 -8.04 17.27
N ILE A 188 -17.54 -6.90 17.89
CA ILE A 188 -17.60 -6.79 19.35
C ILE A 188 -18.60 -7.80 19.95
N MET A 189 -19.73 -8.01 19.30
CA MET A 189 -20.73 -8.99 19.76
C MET A 189 -20.19 -10.43 19.68
N GLU A 190 -19.56 -10.80 18.57
CA GLU A 190 -18.99 -12.14 18.36
C GLU A 190 -17.82 -12.41 19.31
N GLU A 191 -16.88 -11.48 19.41
CA GLU A 191 -15.71 -11.59 20.28
C GLU A 191 -16.09 -11.56 21.76
N GLY A 192 -17.10 -10.78 22.14
CA GLY A 192 -17.66 -10.77 23.48
C GLY A 192 -18.26 -12.12 23.86
N ASN A 193 -19.02 -12.76 22.98
CA ASN A 193 -19.56 -14.10 23.17
C ASN A 193 -18.44 -15.14 23.29
N GLU A 194 -17.41 -15.05 22.42
CA GLU A 194 -16.24 -15.93 22.49
C GLU A 194 -15.50 -15.77 23.82
N LEU A 195 -15.30 -14.52 24.28
CA LEU A 195 -14.67 -14.27 25.58
C LEU A 195 -15.45 -14.93 26.73
N LEU A 196 -16.77 -14.80 26.74
CA LEU A 196 -17.63 -15.44 27.76
C LEU A 196 -17.51 -16.97 27.73
N ASP A 197 -17.57 -17.58 26.53
CA ASP A 197 -17.36 -19.02 26.38
C ASP A 197 -15.96 -19.46 26.83
N ARG A 198 -14.91 -18.67 26.54
CA ARG A 198 -13.55 -18.92 27.02
C ARG A 198 -13.41 -18.84 28.54
N LEU A 199 -14.10 -17.93 29.18
CA LEU A 199 -14.12 -17.81 30.66
C LEU A 199 -14.81 -19.01 31.30
N ASP A 200 -15.95 -19.42 30.76
CA ASP A 200 -16.73 -20.57 31.27
C ASP A 200 -16.00 -21.90 31.02
N ASN A 201 -15.28 -22.00 29.90
CA ASN A 201 -14.61 -23.21 29.44
C ASN A 201 -13.09 -23.04 29.35
N SER A 202 -12.45 -22.36 30.29
CA SER A 202 -11.04 -21.91 30.23
C SER A 202 -10.01 -23.00 29.92
N ARG A 203 -10.31 -24.26 30.24
CA ARG A 203 -9.44 -25.41 29.96
C ARG A 203 -9.47 -25.88 28.50
N LYS A 204 -10.47 -25.45 27.75
CA LYS A 204 -10.68 -25.83 26.34
C LYS A 204 -9.92 -24.92 25.36
N TYR A 205 -9.62 -23.69 25.79
CA TYR A 205 -9.05 -22.65 24.95
C TYR A 205 -7.63 -22.26 25.33
N ALA A 206 -6.84 -21.87 24.36
CA ALA A 206 -5.52 -21.24 24.58
C ALA A 206 -5.69 -19.78 25.04
N TRP A 207 -4.80 -19.33 25.91
CA TRP A 207 -4.70 -17.94 26.36
C TRP A 207 -3.32 -17.37 26.02
N PRO A 208 -3.17 -16.06 25.78
CA PRO A 208 -4.21 -15.03 25.75
C PRO A 208 -5.13 -15.13 24.51
N MET A 209 -6.29 -14.46 24.58
CA MET A 209 -7.16 -14.21 23.44
C MET A 209 -6.64 -12.98 22.69
N PHE A 210 -6.45 -13.09 21.39
CA PHE A 210 -6.14 -11.98 20.49
C PHE A 210 -7.32 -11.74 19.57
N THR A 211 -7.63 -10.47 19.34
CA THR A 211 -8.74 -10.02 18.49
C THR A 211 -8.24 -9.03 17.46
#